data_211b8a1da7b735573cf5411644d86c7e
#
_entry.id   211b8a1da7b735573cf5411644d86c7e
#
_cell.length_a   1.000
_cell.length_b   1.000
_cell.length_c   1.000
_cell.angle_alpha   90.00
_cell.angle_beta   90.00
_cell.angle_gamma   90.00
#
_symmetry.space_group_name_H-M   'P 1'
#
loop_
_entity.id
_entity.type
_entity.pdbx_description
1 polymer ?
#
loop_
_entity_poly.entity_id
_entity_poly.type
_entity_poly.pdbx_seq_one_letter_code
_entity_poly.pdbx_strand_id
1 'polypeptide(L)'
;MDVCHKGVIMKNTKIIVAGDLLPMPCNYELFTAGDVRALFGERICELFESADYRICNFEGCFTDGDQPIEKIGPSIKAPTDTINAIKQLGIDYASLGNTHSMDYGRQGYLDTCRTLSENGIGYFGWGENADTVKSSVMIEDSGRRIVLYNTTERFENAPRADYPGVNLYDEYRVCREIAELKAECDFLIVLYHGGIEGTHCNSEIMRRRFHRMADNGADVVISQHTHAVGEEERYHSSYLLYGQGNFCFHFRPAVTPLLAEGLVLELEIGDSGFTAKPHRILRTEKGCVYDEEQNLSAFYKRSKTHDRLIAGDTEAIAEFDCQFAKDCAAWTNVFFSLFRGHNPLDAEKRKSLSTEEFTEYLKRSYTRQQLLGMQMFMRNEEFNEVGNQILSDLLKETES
;
A
#
# COMPACT_ATOMS: atom_id res chain seq x y z
N MET A 1 47.22 -31.45 -7.11
CA MET A 1 46.50 -30.74 -8.18
C MET A 1 45.33 -30.01 -7.55
N ASP A 2 45.56 -28.78 -7.14
CA ASP A 2 44.50 -27.94 -6.60
C ASP A 2 43.57 -27.48 -7.74
N VAL A 3 42.38 -28.03 -7.78
CA VAL A 3 41.34 -27.54 -8.65
C VAL A 3 40.80 -26.26 -8.01
N CYS A 4 41.37 -25.14 -8.40
CA CYS A 4 40.84 -23.82 -8.08
C CYS A 4 39.45 -23.70 -8.73
N HIS A 5 38.38 -23.93 -7.95
CA HIS A 5 37.03 -23.55 -8.36
C HIS A 5 37.00 -22.02 -8.47
N LYS A 6 37.21 -21.48 -9.66
CA LYS A 6 36.82 -20.13 -9.98
C LYS A 6 35.29 -20.08 -9.81
N GLY A 7 34.83 -19.56 -8.66
CA GLY A 7 33.43 -19.27 -8.48
C GLY A 7 32.97 -18.37 -9.63
N VAL A 8 31.97 -18.82 -10.35
CA VAL A 8 31.28 -17.97 -11.34
C VAL A 8 30.65 -16.84 -10.55
N ILE A 9 31.18 -15.63 -10.67
CA ILE A 9 30.52 -14.44 -10.08
C ILE A 9 29.20 -14.28 -10.86
N MET A 10 28.09 -14.55 -10.18
CA MET A 10 26.77 -14.38 -10.79
C MET A 10 26.47 -12.88 -10.93
N LYS A 11 25.81 -12.51 -12.04
CA LYS A 11 25.35 -11.13 -12.24
C LYS A 11 24.39 -10.74 -11.10
N ASN A 12 24.49 -9.53 -10.58
CA ASN A 12 23.48 -9.00 -9.67
C ASN A 12 22.15 -8.85 -10.42
N THR A 13 21.05 -9.13 -9.72
CA THR A 13 19.69 -8.90 -10.22
C THR A 13 19.22 -7.52 -9.77
N LYS A 14 18.87 -6.66 -10.73
CA LYS A 14 18.34 -5.33 -10.46
C LYS A 14 16.82 -5.34 -10.56
N ILE A 15 16.14 -4.94 -9.48
CA ILE A 15 14.69 -4.83 -9.40
C ILE A 15 14.30 -3.38 -9.11
N ILE A 16 13.36 -2.85 -9.89
CA ILE A 16 12.71 -1.58 -9.63
C ILE A 16 11.31 -1.84 -9.03
N VAL A 17 11.05 -1.25 -7.89
CA VAL A 17 9.71 -1.27 -7.25
C VAL A 17 9.15 0.15 -7.26
N ALA A 18 8.07 0.35 -8.03
CA ALA A 18 7.29 1.57 -8.05
C ALA A 18 6.14 1.51 -7.03
N GLY A 19 5.73 2.67 -6.52
CA GLY A 19 4.56 2.80 -5.63
C GLY A 19 3.23 2.71 -6.38
N ASP A 20 2.22 3.37 -5.84
CA ASP A 20 0.86 3.32 -6.33
C ASP A 20 0.74 3.89 -7.74
N LEU A 21 0.25 3.06 -8.64
CA LEU A 21 0.06 3.35 -10.06
C LEU A 21 -1.38 3.05 -10.46
N LEU A 22 -2.09 4.04 -10.97
CA LEU A 22 -3.34 3.87 -11.69
C LEU A 22 -3.52 4.99 -12.70
N PRO A 23 -3.82 4.70 -13.98
CA PRO A 23 -4.30 5.70 -14.91
C PRO A 23 -5.55 6.39 -14.37
N MET A 24 -5.64 7.72 -14.48
CA MET A 24 -6.75 8.53 -14.00
C MET A 24 -7.28 9.42 -15.14
N PRO A 25 -8.49 9.98 -15.04
CA PRO A 25 -9.08 10.76 -16.12
C PRO A 25 -8.20 11.88 -16.68
N CYS A 26 -7.32 12.48 -15.87
CA CYS A 26 -6.41 13.55 -16.31
C CYS A 26 -5.29 13.05 -17.25
N ASN A 27 -5.02 11.75 -17.30
CA ASN A 27 -3.90 11.19 -18.06
C ASN A 27 -4.26 9.96 -18.93
N TYR A 28 -5.55 9.57 -19.02
CA TYR A 28 -5.96 8.42 -19.83
C TYR A 28 -5.42 8.48 -21.26
N GLU A 29 -5.47 9.64 -21.92
CA GLU A 29 -4.99 9.81 -23.29
C GLU A 29 -3.52 9.42 -23.44
N LEU A 30 -2.66 9.82 -22.49
CA LEU A 30 -1.23 9.51 -22.52
C LEU A 30 -1.00 8.01 -22.25
N PHE A 31 -1.76 7.42 -21.31
CA PHE A 31 -1.68 5.99 -21.03
C PHE A 31 -2.15 5.15 -22.22
N THR A 32 -3.28 5.50 -22.84
CA THR A 32 -3.79 4.82 -24.05
C THR A 32 -2.83 4.97 -25.22
N ALA A 33 -2.21 6.14 -25.40
CA ALA A 33 -1.20 6.36 -26.44
C ALA A 33 0.12 5.62 -26.18
N GLY A 34 0.38 5.16 -24.95
CA GLY A 34 1.66 4.57 -24.56
C GLY A 34 2.79 5.60 -24.45
N ASP A 35 2.46 6.88 -24.24
CA ASP A 35 3.46 7.96 -24.19
C ASP A 35 4.12 8.06 -22.80
N VAL A 36 4.99 7.09 -22.51
CA VAL A 36 5.70 7.00 -21.22
C VAL A 36 6.63 8.18 -20.98
N ARG A 37 7.17 8.79 -22.05
CA ARG A 37 8.06 9.95 -21.89
C ARG A 37 7.29 11.21 -21.48
N ALA A 38 6.08 11.40 -21.99
CA ALA A 38 5.21 12.48 -21.54
C ALA A 38 4.70 12.28 -20.12
N LEU A 39 4.47 11.02 -19.71
CA LEU A 39 4.04 10.66 -18.36
C LEU A 39 5.15 10.75 -17.32
N PHE A 40 6.35 10.23 -17.62
CA PHE A 40 7.39 9.91 -16.62
C PHE A 40 8.74 10.62 -16.87
N GLY A 41 8.88 11.28 -18.02
CA GLY A 41 10.17 11.88 -18.42
C GLY A 41 11.24 10.85 -18.75
N GLU A 42 12.34 11.31 -19.34
CA GLU A 42 13.44 10.46 -19.83
C GLU A 42 14.12 9.69 -18.70
N ARG A 43 14.42 10.36 -17.58
CA ARG A 43 15.20 9.76 -16.47
C ARG A 43 14.50 8.60 -15.77
N ILE A 44 13.17 8.65 -15.62
CA ILE A 44 12.41 7.51 -15.08
C ILE A 44 12.39 6.37 -16.09
N CYS A 45 12.19 6.67 -17.39
CA CYS A 45 12.24 5.65 -18.43
C CYS A 45 13.60 4.93 -18.46
N GLU A 46 14.71 5.67 -18.43
CA GLU A 46 16.07 5.10 -18.36
C GLU A 46 16.27 4.24 -17.10
N LEU A 47 15.77 4.68 -15.94
CA LEU A 47 15.84 3.91 -14.70
C LEU A 47 15.13 2.57 -14.83
N PHE A 48 13.90 2.57 -15.39
CA PHE A 48 13.13 1.36 -15.62
C PHE A 48 13.77 0.46 -16.68
N GLU A 49 14.27 1.02 -17.78
CA GLU A 49 14.98 0.27 -18.82
C GLU A 49 16.26 -0.42 -18.29
N SER A 50 16.90 0.16 -17.26
CA SER A 50 18.13 -0.40 -16.67
C SER A 50 17.89 -1.61 -15.76
N ALA A 51 16.63 -1.91 -15.39
CA ALA A 51 16.29 -2.99 -14.48
C ALA A 51 16.11 -4.33 -15.20
N ASP A 52 16.39 -5.42 -14.48
CA ASP A 52 16.04 -6.76 -14.93
C ASP A 52 14.54 -7.03 -14.72
N TYR A 53 13.95 -6.51 -13.62
CA TYR A 53 12.51 -6.61 -13.31
C TYR A 53 11.94 -5.31 -12.77
N ARG A 54 10.66 -5.02 -13.13
CA ARG A 54 9.91 -3.82 -12.74
C ARG A 54 8.58 -4.22 -12.15
N ILE A 55 8.29 -3.71 -10.96
CA ILE A 55 7.13 -4.07 -10.16
C ILE A 55 6.40 -2.78 -9.79
N CYS A 56 5.06 -2.79 -9.80
CA CYS A 56 4.25 -1.70 -9.27
C CYS A 56 3.09 -2.22 -8.42
N ASN A 57 2.57 -1.38 -7.54
CA ASN A 57 1.24 -1.59 -6.99
C ASN A 57 0.21 -0.99 -7.96
N PHE A 58 -0.60 -1.84 -8.59
CA PHE A 58 -1.68 -1.38 -9.45
C PHE A 58 -2.93 -1.14 -8.59
N GLU A 59 -3.09 0.11 -8.11
CA GLU A 59 -4.08 0.46 -7.10
C GLU A 59 -5.46 0.73 -7.71
N GLY A 60 -6.10 -0.31 -8.18
CA GLY A 60 -7.42 -0.25 -8.80
C GLY A 60 -7.73 -1.49 -9.61
N CYS A 61 -8.63 -1.33 -10.56
CA CYS A 61 -8.94 -2.37 -11.53
C CYS A 61 -9.00 -1.82 -12.95
N PHE A 62 -8.64 -2.64 -13.92
CA PHE A 62 -8.98 -2.40 -15.32
C PHE A 62 -10.39 -2.87 -15.59
N THR A 63 -11.25 -1.98 -16.02
CA THR A 63 -12.58 -2.37 -16.56
C THR A 63 -13.22 -1.22 -17.31
N ASP A 64 -13.95 -1.55 -18.37
CA ASP A 64 -14.82 -0.62 -19.09
C ASP A 64 -16.25 -0.65 -18.53
N GLY A 65 -16.52 -1.58 -17.58
CA GLY A 65 -17.80 -1.65 -16.85
C GLY A 65 -18.05 -0.43 -15.97
N ASP A 66 -19.32 -0.16 -15.65
CA ASP A 66 -19.80 1.03 -14.91
C ASP A 66 -20.54 0.70 -13.61
N GLN A 67 -20.39 -0.54 -13.11
CA GLN A 67 -21.09 -1.04 -11.92
C GLN A 67 -20.12 -1.17 -10.72
N PRO A 68 -19.86 -0.08 -9.97
CA PRO A 68 -19.03 -0.16 -8.78
C PRO A 68 -19.72 -0.90 -7.65
N ILE A 69 -18.92 -1.46 -6.73
CA ILE A 69 -19.43 -1.97 -5.47
C ILE A 69 -19.81 -0.82 -4.52
N GLU A 70 -20.66 -1.10 -3.56
CA GLU A 70 -20.94 -0.17 -2.46
C GLU A 70 -19.85 -0.28 -1.41
N LYS A 71 -19.14 0.82 -1.17
CA LYS A 71 -18.02 0.92 -0.21
C LYS A 71 -17.90 2.31 0.38
N ILE A 72 -17.05 2.45 1.40
CA ILE A 72 -16.58 3.76 1.87
C ILE A 72 -15.52 4.29 0.90
N GLY A 73 -15.56 5.59 0.66
CA GLY A 73 -14.65 6.26 -0.28
C GLY A 73 -15.05 6.07 -1.75
N PRO A 74 -14.21 6.53 -2.67
CA PRO A 74 -14.51 6.45 -4.09
C PRO A 74 -14.26 5.06 -4.65
N SER A 75 -15.02 4.68 -5.67
CA SER A 75 -14.69 3.55 -6.52
C SER A 75 -13.90 4.07 -7.73
N ILE A 76 -12.72 3.51 -7.94
CA ILE A 76 -11.80 3.93 -9.00
C ILE A 76 -11.46 2.78 -9.94
N LYS A 77 -11.26 3.14 -11.21
CA LYS A 77 -10.88 2.20 -12.27
C LYS A 77 -10.03 2.88 -13.33
N ALA A 78 -9.43 2.07 -14.19
CA ALA A 78 -8.80 2.50 -15.42
C ALA A 78 -9.46 1.80 -16.63
N PRO A 79 -9.68 2.49 -17.76
CA PRO A 79 -10.05 1.84 -19.03
C PRO A 79 -9.01 0.82 -19.43
N THR A 80 -9.44 -0.28 -20.06
CA THR A 80 -8.56 -1.42 -20.36
C THR A 80 -7.44 -1.07 -21.35
N ASP A 81 -7.66 -0.12 -22.25
CA ASP A 81 -6.67 0.35 -23.24
C ASP A 81 -5.53 1.20 -22.64
N THR A 82 -5.70 1.69 -21.42
CA THR A 82 -4.66 2.44 -20.71
C THR A 82 -3.47 1.56 -20.27
N ILE A 83 -3.57 0.25 -20.43
CA ILE A 83 -2.47 -0.71 -20.23
C ILE A 83 -1.26 -0.42 -21.13
N ASN A 84 -1.45 0.28 -22.26
CA ASN A 84 -0.40 0.50 -23.24
C ASN A 84 0.83 1.21 -22.65
N ALA A 85 0.66 2.25 -21.83
CA ALA A 85 1.81 2.91 -21.20
C ALA A 85 2.46 2.04 -20.11
N ILE A 86 1.69 1.24 -19.37
CA ILE A 86 2.23 0.33 -18.36
C ILE A 86 3.11 -0.73 -19.02
N LYS A 87 2.64 -1.29 -20.13
CA LYS A 87 3.41 -2.22 -20.95
C LYS A 87 4.66 -1.54 -21.56
N GLN A 88 4.51 -0.32 -22.09
CA GLN A 88 5.63 0.41 -22.70
C GLN A 88 6.69 0.81 -21.67
N LEU A 89 6.31 1.07 -20.41
CA LEU A 89 7.23 1.29 -19.29
C LEU A 89 7.98 0.00 -18.89
N GLY A 90 7.52 -1.15 -19.37
CA GLY A 90 8.14 -2.44 -19.15
C GLY A 90 7.80 -3.07 -17.80
N ILE A 91 6.64 -2.75 -17.20
CA ILE A 91 6.21 -3.41 -15.96
C ILE A 91 6.09 -4.92 -16.18
N ASP A 92 6.81 -5.70 -15.37
CA ASP A 92 6.82 -7.17 -15.42
C ASP A 92 5.77 -7.77 -14.50
N TYR A 93 5.56 -7.15 -13.31
CA TYR A 93 4.62 -7.65 -12.31
C TYR A 93 3.81 -6.52 -11.66
N ALA A 94 2.51 -6.75 -11.48
CA ALA A 94 1.61 -5.88 -10.74
C ALA A 94 1.15 -6.55 -9.44
N SER A 95 1.34 -5.90 -8.29
CA SER A 95 0.66 -6.31 -7.06
C SER A 95 -0.78 -5.79 -7.08
N LEU A 96 -1.73 -6.67 -6.78
CA LEU A 96 -3.17 -6.40 -6.82
C LEU A 96 -3.83 -6.50 -5.44
N GLY A 97 -3.08 -6.84 -4.40
CA GLY A 97 -3.58 -6.85 -3.04
C GLY A 97 -3.59 -5.43 -2.48
N ASN A 98 -4.64 -4.67 -2.79
CA ASN A 98 -4.85 -3.30 -2.32
C ASN A 98 -6.33 -2.99 -2.08
N THR A 99 -6.63 -1.79 -1.61
CA THR A 99 -7.97 -1.37 -1.18
C THR A 99 -8.92 -1.05 -2.33
N HIS A 100 -8.42 -0.89 -3.55
CA HIS A 100 -9.19 -0.51 -4.74
C HIS A 100 -9.35 -1.61 -5.78
N SER A 101 -8.69 -2.75 -5.62
CA SER A 101 -8.73 -3.85 -6.58
C SER A 101 -10.12 -4.43 -6.81
N MET A 102 -11.00 -4.33 -5.81
CA MET A 102 -12.36 -4.86 -5.87
C MET A 102 -13.45 -3.82 -6.11
N ASP A 103 -13.09 -2.59 -6.45
CA ASP A 103 -14.03 -1.48 -6.60
C ASP A 103 -15.15 -1.72 -7.63
N TYR A 104 -14.90 -2.58 -8.60
CA TYR A 104 -15.88 -3.02 -9.62
C TYR A 104 -16.19 -4.52 -9.51
N GLY A 105 -15.99 -5.10 -8.33
CA GLY A 105 -16.38 -6.47 -7.99
C GLY A 105 -15.77 -7.52 -8.92
N ARG A 106 -16.54 -8.59 -9.15
CA ARG A 106 -16.11 -9.71 -10.02
C ARG A 106 -15.78 -9.27 -11.45
N GLN A 107 -16.51 -8.30 -12.02
CA GLN A 107 -16.25 -7.84 -13.38
C GLN A 107 -14.90 -7.13 -13.46
N GLY A 108 -14.64 -6.20 -12.53
CA GLY A 108 -13.32 -5.52 -12.45
C GLY A 108 -12.18 -6.52 -12.26
N TYR A 109 -12.38 -7.55 -11.43
CA TYR A 109 -11.42 -8.64 -11.26
C TYR A 109 -11.09 -9.36 -12.59
N LEU A 110 -12.11 -9.84 -13.29
CA LEU A 110 -11.93 -10.61 -14.53
C LEU A 110 -11.30 -9.77 -15.65
N ASP A 111 -11.74 -8.53 -15.79
CA ASP A 111 -11.19 -7.59 -16.76
C ASP A 111 -9.73 -7.27 -16.48
N THR A 112 -9.36 -7.07 -15.20
CA THR A 112 -7.97 -6.82 -14.78
C THR A 112 -7.07 -8.01 -15.09
N CYS A 113 -7.49 -9.23 -14.69
CA CYS A 113 -6.73 -10.46 -14.97
C CYS A 113 -6.50 -10.66 -16.47
N ARG A 114 -7.56 -10.47 -17.27
CA ARG A 114 -7.47 -10.57 -18.73
C ARG A 114 -6.53 -9.53 -19.30
N THR A 115 -6.70 -8.25 -18.94
CA THR A 115 -5.90 -7.13 -19.47
C THR A 115 -4.42 -7.32 -19.17
N LEU A 116 -4.06 -7.68 -17.94
CA LEU A 116 -2.66 -7.94 -17.57
C LEU A 116 -2.09 -9.15 -18.32
N SER A 117 -2.81 -10.30 -18.31
CA SER A 117 -2.34 -11.53 -18.95
C SER A 117 -2.15 -11.39 -20.46
N GLU A 118 -3.09 -10.74 -21.16
CA GLU A 118 -3.01 -10.51 -22.61
C GLU A 118 -1.83 -9.60 -23.00
N ASN A 119 -1.34 -8.79 -22.04
CA ASN A 119 -0.19 -7.91 -22.24
C ASN A 119 1.12 -8.46 -21.64
N GLY A 120 1.12 -9.71 -21.15
CA GLY A 120 2.31 -10.39 -20.65
C GLY A 120 2.79 -9.89 -19.29
N ILE A 121 1.95 -9.21 -18.52
CA ILE A 121 2.24 -8.71 -17.20
C ILE A 121 1.76 -9.72 -16.15
N GLY A 122 2.68 -10.21 -15.32
CA GLY A 122 2.36 -11.08 -14.19
C GLY A 122 1.64 -10.30 -13.08
N TYR A 123 0.84 -11.01 -12.27
CA TYR A 123 0.18 -10.38 -11.11
C TYR A 123 0.06 -11.34 -9.93
N PHE A 124 -0.06 -10.77 -8.73
CA PHE A 124 -0.17 -11.49 -7.47
C PHE A 124 -0.90 -10.66 -6.41
N GLY A 125 -1.23 -11.28 -5.27
CA GLY A 125 -1.98 -10.64 -4.19
C GLY A 125 -3.50 -10.74 -4.35
N TRP A 126 -4.00 -11.51 -5.31
CA TRP A 126 -5.42 -11.58 -5.67
C TRP A 126 -5.84 -12.97 -6.14
N GLY A 127 -7.12 -13.33 -5.99
CA GLY A 127 -7.65 -14.62 -6.44
C GLY A 127 -9.17 -14.64 -6.66
N GLU A 128 -9.65 -15.69 -7.31
CA GLU A 128 -11.09 -15.88 -7.65
C GLU A 128 -11.95 -16.15 -6.42
N ASN A 129 -11.34 -16.65 -5.35
CA ASN A 129 -11.97 -16.91 -4.07
C ASN A 129 -10.90 -17.07 -2.98
N ALA A 130 -11.30 -17.29 -1.74
CA ALA A 130 -10.40 -17.37 -0.60
C ALA A 130 -9.34 -18.49 -0.73
N ASP A 131 -9.63 -19.58 -1.44
CA ASP A 131 -8.73 -20.74 -1.58
C ASP A 131 -7.72 -20.57 -2.72
N THR A 132 -7.98 -19.64 -3.66
CA THR A 132 -7.18 -19.44 -4.87
C THR A 132 -6.41 -18.13 -4.87
N VAL A 133 -6.36 -17.41 -3.76
CA VAL A 133 -5.57 -16.19 -3.65
C VAL A 133 -4.09 -16.52 -3.86
N LYS A 134 -3.52 -15.99 -4.93
CA LYS A 134 -2.11 -16.09 -5.26
C LYS A 134 -1.36 -14.96 -4.55
N SER A 135 -0.92 -15.21 -3.32
CA SER A 135 -0.25 -14.21 -2.47
C SER A 135 1.15 -13.83 -2.98
N SER A 136 1.80 -14.70 -3.75
CA SER A 136 3.18 -14.53 -4.17
C SER A 136 3.46 -14.96 -5.60
N VAL A 137 4.59 -14.53 -6.13
CA VAL A 137 5.20 -14.99 -7.36
C VAL A 137 6.70 -15.20 -7.16
N MET A 138 7.25 -16.24 -7.78
CA MET A 138 8.68 -16.52 -7.75
C MET A 138 9.31 -16.10 -9.09
N ILE A 139 10.43 -15.41 -9.01
CA ILE A 139 11.30 -15.02 -10.11
C ILE A 139 12.58 -15.86 -9.99
N GLU A 140 12.94 -16.54 -11.06
CA GLU A 140 14.23 -17.23 -11.15
C GLU A 140 15.16 -16.42 -12.06
N ASP A 141 16.21 -15.84 -11.49
CA ASP A 141 17.18 -15.04 -12.24
C ASP A 141 18.60 -15.28 -11.75
N SER A 142 19.50 -15.46 -12.71
CA SER A 142 20.95 -15.62 -12.43
C SER A 142 21.23 -16.68 -11.34
N GLY A 143 20.44 -17.76 -11.30
CA GLY A 143 20.55 -18.83 -10.32
C GLY A 143 19.99 -18.53 -8.94
N ARG A 144 19.32 -17.39 -8.74
CA ARG A 144 18.62 -17.00 -7.51
C ARG A 144 17.13 -17.12 -7.66
N ARG A 145 16.46 -17.53 -6.58
CA ARG A 145 15.00 -17.54 -6.44
C ARG A 145 14.59 -16.33 -5.62
N ILE A 146 13.89 -15.40 -6.24
CA ILE A 146 13.39 -14.17 -5.62
C ILE A 146 11.88 -14.25 -5.55
N VAL A 147 11.32 -14.10 -4.35
CA VAL A 147 9.88 -14.11 -4.15
C VAL A 147 9.37 -12.69 -3.93
N LEU A 148 8.31 -12.35 -4.66
CA LEU A 148 7.46 -11.20 -4.40
C LEU A 148 6.22 -11.68 -3.66
N TYR A 149 5.94 -11.15 -2.49
CA TYR A 149 4.76 -11.44 -1.68
C TYR A 149 3.96 -10.16 -1.47
N ASN A 150 2.64 -10.23 -1.54
CA ASN A 150 1.78 -9.07 -1.32
C ASN A 150 0.67 -9.40 -0.34
N THR A 151 0.40 -8.48 0.57
CA THR A 151 -0.72 -8.53 1.53
C THR A 151 -1.27 -7.13 1.78
N THR A 152 -2.54 -7.03 2.14
CA THR A 152 -3.23 -5.75 2.34
C THR A 152 -4.12 -5.77 3.57
N GLU A 153 -4.41 -4.60 4.09
CA GLU A 153 -5.42 -4.43 5.14
C GLU A 153 -6.84 -4.77 4.66
N ARG A 154 -7.71 -4.98 5.63
CA ARG A 154 -9.10 -5.35 5.38
C ARG A 154 -9.98 -4.12 5.13
N PHE A 155 -10.50 -4.06 3.93
CA PHE A 155 -11.59 -3.18 3.51
C PHE A 155 -12.72 -4.01 2.87
N GLU A 156 -13.47 -3.49 1.90
CA GLU A 156 -14.47 -4.20 1.11
C GLU A 156 -13.85 -5.16 0.07
N ASN A 157 -12.57 -5.43 0.17
CA ASN A 157 -11.73 -6.21 -0.74
C ASN A 157 -11.57 -7.69 -0.34
N ALA A 158 -12.25 -8.12 0.74
CA ALA A 158 -12.11 -9.47 1.29
C ALA A 158 -12.63 -10.56 0.35
N PRO A 159 -11.86 -11.63 0.09
CA PRO A 159 -12.34 -12.79 -0.66
C PRO A 159 -13.34 -13.60 0.16
N ARG A 160 -14.22 -14.34 -0.53
CA ARG A 160 -15.15 -15.31 0.04
C ARG A 160 -15.00 -16.65 -0.68
N ALA A 161 -15.68 -17.68 -0.20
CA ALA A 161 -15.63 -19.00 -0.82
C ALA A 161 -16.05 -19.01 -2.31
N ASP A 162 -16.93 -18.11 -2.70
CA ASP A 162 -17.51 -18.00 -4.05
C ASP A 162 -17.28 -16.63 -4.70
N TYR A 163 -16.42 -15.78 -4.13
CA TYR A 163 -16.23 -14.41 -4.58
C TYR A 163 -14.74 -14.00 -4.56
N PRO A 164 -14.27 -13.31 -5.60
CA PRO A 164 -12.88 -12.87 -5.68
C PRO A 164 -12.51 -11.87 -4.59
N GLY A 165 -11.24 -11.76 -4.34
CA GLY A 165 -10.68 -10.78 -3.42
C GLY A 165 -9.17 -10.89 -3.29
N VAL A 166 -8.63 -10.10 -2.39
CA VAL A 166 -7.21 -9.89 -2.21
C VAL A 166 -6.63 -10.69 -1.04
N ASN A 167 -5.31 -10.81 -0.98
CA ASN A 167 -4.60 -11.41 0.15
C ASN A 167 -4.62 -10.48 1.34
N LEU A 168 -5.57 -10.69 2.24
CA LEU A 168 -5.72 -9.88 3.46
C LEU A 168 -4.60 -10.16 4.45
N TYR A 169 -4.16 -9.14 5.18
CA TYR A 169 -3.27 -9.32 6.31
C TYR A 169 -3.98 -10.07 7.44
N ASP A 170 -3.35 -11.14 7.88
CA ASP A 170 -3.61 -11.89 9.11
C ASP A 170 -2.24 -12.27 9.65
N GLU A 171 -1.87 -11.74 10.81
CA GLU A 171 -0.51 -11.84 11.34
C GLU A 171 0.00 -13.28 11.40
N TYR A 172 -0.84 -14.19 11.88
CA TYR A 172 -0.45 -15.59 12.03
C TYR A 172 -0.19 -16.27 10.67
N ARG A 173 -1.12 -16.07 9.72
CA ARG A 173 -1.02 -16.66 8.38
C ARG A 173 0.12 -16.04 7.58
N VAL A 174 0.23 -14.73 7.56
CA VAL A 174 1.26 -14.00 6.80
C VAL A 174 2.66 -14.35 7.30
N CYS A 175 2.90 -14.36 8.61
CA CYS A 175 4.19 -14.75 9.17
C CYS A 175 4.57 -16.20 8.83
N ARG A 176 3.61 -17.13 8.88
CA ARG A 176 3.83 -18.52 8.48
C ARG A 176 4.15 -18.64 6.99
N GLU A 177 3.37 -17.99 6.11
CA GLU A 177 3.60 -18.01 4.66
C GLU A 177 4.97 -17.41 4.30
N ILE A 178 5.38 -16.31 4.95
CA ILE A 178 6.70 -15.71 4.76
C ILE A 178 7.81 -16.70 5.16
N ALA A 179 7.68 -17.37 6.30
CA ALA A 179 8.68 -18.34 6.74
C ALA A 179 8.77 -19.57 5.81
N GLU A 180 7.63 -20.06 5.32
CA GLU A 180 7.55 -21.14 4.34
C GLU A 180 8.21 -20.75 3.02
N LEU A 181 7.88 -19.56 2.48
CA LEU A 181 8.48 -19.03 1.25
C LEU A 181 9.97 -18.78 1.39
N LYS A 182 10.41 -18.23 2.52
CA LYS A 182 11.85 -17.96 2.77
C LYS A 182 12.68 -19.24 2.82
N ALA A 183 12.10 -20.35 3.26
CA ALA A 183 12.79 -21.65 3.21
C ALA A 183 13.03 -22.15 1.77
N GLU A 184 12.28 -21.62 0.79
CA GLU A 184 12.34 -22.04 -0.61
C GLU A 184 12.97 -21.00 -1.53
N CYS A 185 13.32 -19.79 -1.04
CA CYS A 185 13.88 -18.72 -1.86
C CYS A 185 15.15 -18.11 -1.24
N ASP A 186 15.92 -17.44 -2.08
CA ASP A 186 17.16 -16.76 -1.68
C ASP A 186 16.86 -15.33 -1.20
N PHE A 187 15.82 -14.67 -1.79
CA PHE A 187 15.45 -13.30 -1.47
C PHE A 187 13.93 -13.12 -1.48
N LEU A 188 13.39 -12.42 -0.47
CA LEU A 188 11.95 -12.23 -0.30
C LEU A 188 11.59 -10.76 -0.11
N ILE A 189 10.76 -10.23 -1.01
CA ILE A 189 10.23 -8.87 -1.01
C ILE A 189 8.76 -8.91 -0.66
N VAL A 190 8.36 -8.20 0.39
CA VAL A 190 6.96 -8.04 0.79
C VAL A 190 6.45 -6.67 0.39
N LEU A 191 5.37 -6.62 -0.38
CA LEU A 191 4.59 -5.42 -0.66
C LEU A 191 3.36 -5.43 0.26
N TYR A 192 3.37 -4.55 1.24
CA TYR A 192 2.28 -4.37 2.19
C TYR A 192 1.46 -3.14 1.80
N HIS A 193 0.17 -3.33 1.56
CA HIS A 193 -0.71 -2.21 1.23
C HIS A 193 -1.59 -1.88 2.45
N GLY A 194 -1.21 -0.85 3.18
CA GLY A 194 -1.88 -0.43 4.41
C GLY A 194 -1.17 0.73 5.11
N GLY A 195 -1.69 1.11 6.26
CA GLY A 195 -1.29 2.27 7.03
C GLY A 195 -2.34 3.37 6.99
N ILE A 196 -2.02 4.54 7.50
CA ILE A 196 -2.95 5.68 7.58
C ILE A 196 -2.73 6.58 6.37
N GLU A 197 -3.75 6.73 5.53
CA GLU A 197 -3.68 7.60 4.36
C GLU A 197 -3.33 9.05 4.73
N GLY A 198 -2.43 9.64 3.94
CA GLY A 198 -2.04 11.04 4.10
C GLY A 198 -1.17 11.31 5.31
N THR A 199 -0.43 10.32 5.80
CA THR A 199 0.52 10.49 6.91
C THR A 199 1.94 10.13 6.48
N HIS A 200 2.92 10.82 7.07
CA HIS A 200 4.34 10.46 6.96
C HIS A 200 4.78 9.50 8.07
N CYS A 201 4.04 9.50 9.18
CA CYS A 201 4.37 8.68 10.34
C CYS A 201 3.73 7.30 10.22
N ASN A 202 4.51 6.27 10.45
CA ASN A 202 3.96 4.94 10.63
C ASN A 202 3.29 4.81 12.01
N SER A 203 2.28 3.95 12.11
CA SER A 203 1.69 3.58 13.40
C SER A 203 2.57 2.57 14.15
N GLU A 204 2.37 2.45 15.47
CA GLU A 204 3.02 1.38 16.25
C GLU A 204 2.63 -0.01 15.72
N ILE A 205 1.38 -0.16 15.31
CA ILE A 205 0.85 -1.40 14.73
C ILE A 205 1.62 -1.74 13.46
N MET A 206 1.84 -0.78 12.58
CA MET A 206 2.56 -0.98 11.33
C MET A 206 4.03 -1.37 11.57
N ARG A 207 4.73 -0.68 12.51
CA ARG A 207 6.09 -1.05 12.91
C ARG A 207 6.16 -2.49 13.40
N ARG A 208 5.26 -2.88 14.30
CA ARG A 208 5.18 -4.25 14.82
C ARG A 208 4.96 -5.28 13.71
N ARG A 209 4.08 -5.00 12.75
CA ARG A 209 3.83 -5.88 11.59
C ARG A 209 5.08 -6.05 10.74
N PHE A 210 5.80 -4.96 10.46
CA PHE A 210 7.00 -4.98 9.63
C PHE A 210 8.13 -5.75 10.31
N HIS A 211 8.37 -5.52 11.60
CA HIS A 211 9.34 -6.29 12.38
C HIS A 211 9.00 -7.79 12.36
N ARG A 212 7.72 -8.16 12.55
CA ARG A 212 7.31 -9.57 12.48
C ARG A 212 7.50 -10.19 11.11
N MET A 213 7.22 -9.48 10.04
CA MET A 213 7.50 -9.98 8.68
C MET A 213 9.00 -10.19 8.47
N ALA A 214 9.83 -9.25 8.93
CA ALA A 214 11.28 -9.35 8.88
C ALA A 214 11.82 -10.51 9.75
N ASP A 215 11.33 -10.66 10.99
CA ASP A 215 11.69 -11.77 11.90
C ASP A 215 11.36 -13.15 11.30
N ASN A 216 10.36 -13.22 10.42
CA ASN A 216 9.98 -14.45 9.72
C ASN A 216 10.67 -14.63 8.35
N GLY A 217 11.57 -13.73 7.98
CA GLY A 217 12.49 -13.91 6.86
C GLY A 217 12.28 -12.99 5.65
N ALA A 218 11.43 -11.96 5.74
CA ALA A 218 11.35 -10.96 4.70
C ALA A 218 12.65 -10.14 4.65
N ASP A 219 13.30 -10.07 3.50
CA ASP A 219 14.51 -9.26 3.31
C ASP A 219 14.18 -7.77 3.08
N VAL A 220 13.04 -7.52 2.43
CA VAL A 220 12.53 -6.17 2.16
C VAL A 220 11.03 -6.13 2.44
N VAL A 221 10.57 -5.11 3.18
CA VAL A 221 9.14 -4.84 3.39
C VAL A 221 8.85 -3.39 3.00
N ILE A 222 7.90 -3.18 2.10
CA ILE A 222 7.56 -1.86 1.56
C ILE A 222 6.09 -1.60 1.81
N SER A 223 5.74 -0.47 2.43
CA SER A 223 4.37 0.01 2.52
C SER A 223 3.99 0.87 1.33
N GLN A 224 2.76 0.63 0.87
CA GLN A 224 2.01 1.42 -0.10
C GLN A 224 0.64 1.74 0.54
N HIS A 225 -0.20 2.59 -0.05
CA HIS A 225 -1.49 3.04 0.52
C HIS A 225 -1.46 4.39 1.26
N THR A 226 -0.40 4.69 2.01
CA THR A 226 -0.33 5.97 2.74
C THR A 226 -0.32 7.19 1.81
N HIS A 227 0.01 7.00 0.53
CA HIS A 227 0.20 8.02 -0.51
C HIS A 227 1.24 9.09 -0.15
N ALA A 228 1.96 8.91 0.94
CA ALA A 228 3.00 9.80 1.44
C ALA A 228 4.33 9.05 1.57
N VAL A 229 5.43 9.80 1.43
CA VAL A 229 6.76 9.25 1.67
C VAL A 229 7.02 9.23 3.17
N GLY A 230 7.14 8.05 3.75
CA GLY A 230 7.40 7.82 5.16
C GLY A 230 8.89 7.87 5.52
N GLU A 231 9.34 6.89 6.29
CA GLU A 231 10.73 6.69 6.72
C GLU A 231 11.22 5.29 6.35
N GLU A 232 12.53 5.07 6.41
CA GLU A 232 13.14 3.74 6.29
C GLU A 232 13.76 3.29 7.61
N GLU A 233 13.90 1.99 7.77
CA GLU A 233 14.59 1.34 8.87
C GLU A 233 15.47 0.19 8.37
N ARG A 234 16.66 0.04 8.96
CA ARG A 234 17.47 -1.18 8.85
C ARG A 234 17.23 -2.03 10.10
N TYR A 235 16.37 -3.03 9.94
CA TYR A 235 16.03 -3.95 11.03
C TYR A 235 16.73 -5.30 10.82
N HIS A 236 17.74 -5.60 11.65
CA HIS A 236 18.66 -6.71 11.43
C HIS A 236 19.28 -6.68 10.02
N SER A 237 19.05 -7.69 9.20
CA SER A 237 19.49 -7.73 7.80
C SER A 237 18.46 -7.20 6.81
N SER A 238 17.25 -6.85 7.28
CA SER A 238 16.13 -6.44 6.45
C SER A 238 16.10 -4.93 6.21
N TYR A 239 15.48 -4.53 5.10
CA TYR A 239 15.17 -3.15 4.78
C TYR A 239 13.66 -2.93 4.86
N LEU A 240 13.22 -1.99 5.67
CA LEU A 240 11.82 -1.65 5.88
C LEU A 240 11.57 -0.21 5.40
N LEU A 241 10.56 -0.03 4.53
CA LEU A 241 10.14 1.27 4.00
C LEU A 241 8.67 1.52 4.37
N TYR A 242 8.43 2.44 5.29
CA TYR A 242 7.12 2.70 5.90
C TYR A 242 6.23 3.68 5.13
N GLY A 243 6.46 3.86 3.86
CA GLY A 243 5.65 4.69 2.98
C GLY A 243 6.41 5.01 1.72
N GLN A 244 5.99 4.43 0.60
CA GLN A 244 6.64 4.65 -0.68
C GLN A 244 6.10 5.91 -1.39
N GLY A 245 4.90 6.38 -1.03
CA GLY A 245 4.20 7.42 -1.78
C GLY A 245 3.70 6.93 -3.13
N ASN A 246 3.13 7.85 -3.90
CA ASN A 246 2.58 7.54 -5.22
C ASN A 246 3.67 7.50 -6.29
N PHE A 247 3.57 6.54 -7.22
CA PHE A 247 4.30 6.61 -8.47
C PHE A 247 3.52 7.45 -9.49
N CYS A 248 2.32 7.00 -9.90
CA CYS A 248 1.43 7.77 -10.77
C CYS A 248 -0.03 7.50 -10.39
N PHE A 249 -0.49 8.18 -9.36
CA PHE A 249 -1.83 8.04 -8.82
C PHE A 249 -2.44 9.42 -8.55
N HIS A 250 -3.22 9.93 -9.52
CA HIS A 250 -3.74 11.29 -9.53
C HIS A 250 -5.17 11.36 -8.99
N PHE A 251 -5.45 10.62 -7.94
CA PHE A 251 -6.75 10.51 -7.29
C PHE A 251 -7.33 11.85 -6.81
N ARG A 252 -6.48 12.77 -6.32
CA ARG A 252 -6.91 14.12 -5.92
C ARG A 252 -6.34 15.16 -6.88
N PRO A 253 -7.18 16.07 -7.43
CA PRO A 253 -6.71 17.11 -8.33
C PRO A 253 -5.79 18.11 -7.64
N ALA A 254 -6.01 18.41 -6.35
CA ALA A 254 -5.14 19.31 -5.60
C ALA A 254 -3.90 18.54 -5.08
N VAL A 255 -2.72 19.06 -5.43
CA VAL A 255 -1.45 18.56 -4.90
C VAL A 255 -1.25 19.14 -3.50
N THR A 256 -1.40 18.33 -2.47
CA THR A 256 -0.91 18.69 -1.13
C THR A 256 0.59 18.41 -1.06
N PRO A 257 1.35 19.04 -0.15
CA PRO A 257 2.77 18.72 0.03
C PRO A 257 3.04 17.21 0.23
N LEU A 258 2.14 16.51 0.92
CA LEU A 258 2.20 15.07 1.17
C LEU A 258 2.14 14.22 -0.12
N LEU A 259 1.36 14.67 -1.11
CA LEU A 259 1.12 13.97 -2.38
C LEU A 259 2.03 14.47 -3.51
N ALA A 260 2.96 15.39 -3.21
CA ALA A 260 3.81 16.03 -4.20
C ALA A 260 5.00 15.16 -4.61
N GLU A 261 5.35 14.17 -3.81
CA GLU A 261 6.51 13.31 -4.00
C GLU A 261 6.18 11.83 -3.81
N GLY A 262 7.02 10.99 -4.36
CA GLY A 262 7.03 9.55 -4.17
C GLY A 262 8.43 9.01 -4.29
N LEU A 263 8.59 7.72 -4.04
CA LEU A 263 9.86 6.99 -4.19
C LEU A 263 9.71 5.86 -5.20
N VAL A 264 10.72 5.71 -6.03
CA VAL A 264 10.99 4.47 -6.77
C VAL A 264 12.16 3.78 -6.07
N LEU A 265 11.97 2.54 -5.64
CA LEU A 265 13.01 1.79 -4.94
C LEU A 265 13.78 0.92 -5.93
N GLU A 266 15.09 1.14 -6.02
CA GLU A 266 16.03 0.28 -6.75
C GLU A 266 16.64 -0.72 -5.76
N LEU A 267 16.52 -2.01 -6.08
CA LEU A 267 17.15 -3.11 -5.35
C LEU A 267 18.19 -3.75 -6.25
N GLU A 268 19.42 -3.89 -5.76
CA GLU A 268 20.45 -4.72 -6.40
C GLU A 268 20.74 -5.92 -5.49
N ILE A 269 20.45 -7.12 -5.98
CA ILE A 269 20.55 -8.38 -5.23
C ILE A 269 21.74 -9.18 -5.77
N GLY A 270 22.72 -9.45 -4.93
CA GLY A 270 23.95 -10.18 -5.25
C GLY A 270 24.26 -11.30 -4.27
N ASP A 271 25.38 -12.00 -4.48
CA ASP A 271 25.81 -13.13 -3.65
C ASP A 271 26.18 -12.71 -2.22
N SER A 272 26.61 -11.45 -2.02
CA SER A 272 27.02 -10.90 -0.72
C SER A 272 25.92 -10.16 0.04
N GLY A 273 24.69 -10.17 -0.48
CA GLY A 273 23.56 -9.43 0.07
C GLY A 273 22.93 -8.50 -0.96
N PHE A 274 22.27 -7.46 -0.49
CA PHE A 274 21.56 -6.52 -1.35
C PHE A 274 21.79 -5.06 -0.95
N THR A 275 21.54 -4.17 -1.91
CA THR A 275 21.40 -2.73 -1.66
C THR A 275 19.98 -2.28 -1.99
N ALA A 276 19.49 -1.31 -1.22
CA ALA A 276 18.22 -0.64 -1.46
C ALA A 276 18.48 0.85 -1.59
N LYS A 277 18.09 1.44 -2.73
CA LYS A 277 18.32 2.85 -3.04
C LYS A 277 17.01 3.52 -3.42
N PRO A 278 16.47 4.42 -2.59
CA PRO A 278 15.32 5.21 -2.95
C PRO A 278 15.69 6.30 -3.96
N HIS A 279 14.89 6.44 -5.00
CA HIS A 279 14.93 7.53 -5.96
C HIS A 279 13.70 8.40 -5.77
N ARG A 280 13.90 9.67 -5.46
CA ARG A 280 12.81 10.62 -5.30
C ARG A 280 12.25 11.03 -6.65
N ILE A 281 10.93 11.00 -6.75
CA ILE A 281 10.17 11.47 -7.90
C ILE A 281 9.20 12.56 -7.47
N LEU A 282 8.87 13.45 -8.38
CA LEU A 282 7.96 14.57 -8.16
C LEU A 282 6.73 14.42 -9.05
N ARG A 283 5.56 14.59 -8.45
CA ARG A 283 4.28 14.59 -9.16
C ARG A 283 4.19 15.79 -10.10
N THR A 284 3.76 15.55 -11.33
CA THR A 284 3.40 16.57 -12.31
C THR A 284 1.87 16.64 -12.46
N GLU A 285 1.36 17.43 -13.39
CA GLU A 285 -0.07 17.51 -13.67
C GLU A 285 -0.67 16.17 -14.16
N LYS A 286 0.09 15.41 -14.96
CA LYS A 286 -0.40 14.18 -15.61
C LYS A 286 0.40 12.91 -15.29
N GLY A 287 1.54 13.05 -14.63
CA GLY A 287 2.42 11.92 -14.34
C GLY A 287 3.37 12.24 -13.19
N CYS A 288 4.61 11.80 -13.32
CA CYS A 288 5.68 12.15 -12.40
C CYS A 288 7.01 12.29 -13.17
N VAL A 289 7.96 12.99 -12.56
CA VAL A 289 9.31 13.15 -13.09
C VAL A 289 10.34 12.81 -12.03
N TYR A 290 11.52 12.42 -12.47
CA TYR A 290 12.67 12.23 -11.61
C TYR A 290 13.06 13.56 -10.96
N ASP A 291 13.30 13.57 -9.66
CA ASP A 291 13.87 14.74 -8.99
C ASP A 291 15.38 14.77 -9.25
N GLU A 292 15.84 15.64 -10.13
CA GLU A 292 17.26 15.73 -10.51
C GLU A 292 18.16 16.08 -9.32
N GLU A 293 17.64 16.78 -8.32
CA GLU A 293 18.38 17.14 -7.12
C GLU A 293 18.46 15.97 -6.11
N GLN A 294 17.57 14.98 -6.21
CA GLN A 294 17.43 13.87 -5.27
C GLN A 294 17.43 14.34 -3.80
N ASN A 295 16.65 15.38 -3.52
CA ASN A 295 16.60 15.96 -2.19
C ASN A 295 15.81 15.07 -1.22
N LEU A 296 16.48 14.07 -0.68
CA LEU A 296 15.97 13.12 0.32
C LEU A 296 16.19 13.59 1.77
N SER A 297 16.54 14.87 2.01
CA SER A 297 16.89 15.35 3.36
C SER A 297 15.75 15.18 4.37
N ALA A 298 14.49 15.43 3.97
CA ALA A 298 13.34 15.25 4.83
C ALA A 298 13.08 13.78 5.14
N PHE A 299 13.22 12.90 4.15
CA PHE A 299 13.12 11.46 4.28
C PHE A 299 14.15 10.92 5.29
N TYR A 300 15.43 11.22 5.09
CA TYR A 300 16.49 10.78 6.01
C TYR A 300 16.40 11.42 7.41
N LYS A 301 15.82 12.61 7.52
CA LYS A 301 15.56 13.21 8.83
C LYS A 301 14.50 12.39 9.58
N ARG A 302 13.39 12.00 8.92
CA ARG A 302 12.37 11.14 9.52
C ARG A 302 12.95 9.78 9.92
N SER A 303 13.73 9.15 9.03
CA SER A 303 14.39 7.87 9.32
C SER A 303 15.30 7.93 10.55
N LYS A 304 16.08 8.99 10.71
CA LYS A 304 16.90 9.20 11.92
C LYS A 304 16.08 9.42 13.19
N THR A 305 14.94 10.12 13.10
CA THR A 305 14.01 10.25 14.23
C THR A 305 13.42 8.89 14.58
N HIS A 306 13.07 8.08 13.58
CA HIS A 306 12.59 6.72 13.76
C HIS A 306 13.63 5.82 14.42
N ASP A 307 14.89 5.84 14.00
CA ASP A 307 15.98 5.08 14.64
C ASP A 307 16.13 5.44 16.13
N ARG A 308 16.05 6.74 16.47
CA ARG A 308 16.08 7.22 17.85
C ARG A 308 14.85 6.75 18.66
N LEU A 309 13.66 6.76 18.02
CA LEU A 309 12.41 6.25 18.60
C LEU A 309 12.55 4.78 19.00
N ILE A 310 13.03 3.94 18.06
CA ILE A 310 13.24 2.50 18.29
C ILE A 310 14.28 2.26 19.39
N ALA A 311 15.31 3.12 19.48
CA ALA A 311 16.32 3.06 20.54
C ALA A 311 15.81 3.55 21.92
N GLY A 312 14.56 4.02 22.02
CA GLY A 312 13.95 4.48 23.27
C GLY A 312 14.33 5.90 23.68
N ASP A 313 14.77 6.74 22.74
CA ASP A 313 15.06 8.16 22.97
C ASP A 313 13.76 8.92 23.27
N THR A 314 13.65 9.45 24.49
CA THR A 314 12.42 10.11 24.98
C THR A 314 12.05 11.37 24.20
N GLU A 315 13.02 12.11 23.66
CA GLU A 315 12.77 13.29 22.84
C GLU A 315 12.19 12.86 21.46
N ALA A 316 12.75 11.82 20.86
CA ALA A 316 12.24 11.27 19.59
C ALA A 316 10.85 10.66 19.76
N ILE A 317 10.56 10.00 20.88
CA ILE A 317 9.22 9.51 21.23
C ILE A 317 8.24 10.69 21.29
N ALA A 318 8.57 11.76 22.02
CA ALA A 318 7.70 12.92 22.12
C ALA A 318 7.52 13.66 20.78
N GLU A 319 8.57 13.74 19.94
CA GLU A 319 8.50 14.31 18.60
C GLU A 319 7.55 13.49 17.71
N PHE A 320 7.68 12.15 17.75
CA PHE A 320 6.83 11.22 17.03
C PHE A 320 5.36 11.33 17.48
N ASP A 321 5.09 11.25 18.78
CA ASP A 321 3.73 11.31 19.34
C ASP A 321 3.04 12.63 18.95
N CYS A 322 3.77 13.75 18.99
CA CYS A 322 3.25 15.05 18.57
C CYS A 322 2.91 15.09 17.08
N GLN A 323 3.72 14.47 16.22
CA GLN A 323 3.44 14.41 14.78
C GLN A 323 2.30 13.45 14.48
N PHE A 324 2.29 12.26 15.09
CA PHE A 324 1.23 11.28 14.94
C PHE A 324 -0.13 11.84 15.38
N ALA A 325 -0.18 12.55 16.51
CA ALA A 325 -1.40 13.23 16.96
C ALA A 325 -1.91 14.26 15.92
N LYS A 326 -1.00 15.04 15.29
CA LYS A 326 -1.39 16.00 14.23
C LYS A 326 -1.95 15.28 12.99
N ASP A 327 -1.32 14.18 12.60
CA ASP A 327 -1.78 13.38 11.45
C ASP A 327 -3.16 12.76 11.75
N CYS A 328 -3.35 12.19 12.95
CA CYS A 328 -4.64 11.67 13.40
C CYS A 328 -5.73 12.76 13.48
N ALA A 329 -5.38 13.99 13.87
CA ALA A 329 -6.33 15.10 13.96
C ALA A 329 -7.00 15.41 12.60
N ALA A 330 -6.35 15.14 11.48
CA ALA A 330 -6.95 15.28 10.15
C ALA A 330 -8.18 14.38 9.95
N TRP A 331 -8.26 13.27 10.68
CA TRP A 331 -9.37 12.31 10.63
C TRP A 331 -10.50 12.62 11.61
N THR A 332 -10.34 13.61 12.51
CA THR A 332 -11.30 13.93 13.56
C THR A 332 -12.71 14.17 13.02
N ASN A 333 -12.83 14.98 11.97
CA ASN A 333 -14.16 15.27 11.38
C ASN A 333 -14.79 14.02 10.76
N VAL A 334 -13.98 13.17 10.11
CA VAL A 334 -14.44 11.90 9.55
C VAL A 334 -14.94 11.00 10.68
N PHE A 335 -14.12 10.79 11.70
CA PHE A 335 -14.44 9.96 12.87
C PHE A 335 -15.78 10.39 13.51
N PHE A 336 -15.92 11.66 13.91
CA PHE A 336 -17.14 12.12 14.56
C PHE A 336 -18.36 12.16 13.64
N SER A 337 -18.19 12.42 12.34
CA SER A 337 -19.31 12.39 11.41
C SER A 337 -19.93 11.00 11.28
N LEU A 338 -19.11 9.95 11.40
CA LEU A 338 -19.57 8.56 11.35
C LEU A 338 -20.38 8.17 12.59
N PHE A 339 -19.95 8.63 13.77
CA PHE A 339 -20.58 8.26 15.05
C PHE A 339 -21.74 9.18 15.45
N ARG A 340 -21.94 10.30 14.74
CA ARG A 340 -23.03 11.24 15.01
C ARG A 340 -24.34 10.75 14.41
N GLY A 341 -25.16 10.09 15.21
CA GLY A 341 -26.54 9.74 14.84
C GLY A 341 -27.44 10.97 14.63
N HIS A 342 -28.40 10.87 13.73
CA HIS A 342 -29.30 11.97 13.39
C HIS A 342 -30.35 12.30 14.47
N ASN A 343 -30.64 11.36 15.39
CA ASN A 343 -31.58 11.54 16.48
C ASN A 343 -31.12 10.75 17.72
N PRO A 344 -30.40 11.35 18.67
CA PRO A 344 -30.04 10.65 19.90
C PRO A 344 -31.29 10.29 20.71
N LEU A 345 -31.45 9.00 20.99
CA LEU A 345 -32.46 8.52 21.94
C LEU A 345 -32.00 8.84 23.37
N ASP A 346 -32.90 9.42 24.17
CA ASP A 346 -32.67 9.45 25.60
C ASP A 346 -32.69 8.03 26.20
N ALA A 347 -32.07 7.88 27.39
CA ALA A 347 -31.90 6.58 28.02
C ALA A 347 -33.21 5.90 28.39
N GLU A 348 -34.24 6.67 28.75
CA GLU A 348 -35.56 6.13 29.17
C GLU A 348 -36.33 5.60 27.95
N LYS A 349 -36.34 6.34 26.86
CA LYS A 349 -36.99 5.91 25.62
C LYS A 349 -36.30 4.67 25.03
N ARG A 350 -34.94 4.56 25.14
CA ARG A 350 -34.21 3.37 24.74
C ARG A 350 -34.66 2.12 25.51
N LYS A 351 -34.87 2.23 26.83
CA LYS A 351 -35.27 1.11 27.68
C LYS A 351 -36.69 0.59 27.34
N SER A 352 -37.53 1.44 26.76
CA SER A 352 -38.91 1.09 26.42
C SER A 352 -39.06 0.40 25.06
N LEU A 353 -38.02 0.35 24.23
CA LEU A 353 -38.03 -0.25 22.89
C LEU A 353 -37.69 -1.74 22.93
N SER A 354 -38.46 -2.54 22.18
CA SER A 354 -38.07 -3.90 21.84
C SER A 354 -36.77 -3.91 20.97
N THR A 355 -36.13 -5.06 20.83
CA THR A 355 -34.96 -5.22 19.99
C THR A 355 -35.23 -4.83 18.53
N GLU A 356 -36.41 -5.20 18.01
CA GLU A 356 -36.84 -4.88 16.65
C GLU A 356 -37.07 -3.38 16.47
N GLU A 357 -37.78 -2.73 17.39
CA GLU A 357 -38.01 -1.29 17.36
C GLU A 357 -36.69 -0.50 17.45
N PHE A 358 -35.76 -0.94 18.31
CA PHE A 358 -34.44 -0.35 18.43
C PHE A 358 -33.61 -0.53 17.15
N THR A 359 -33.68 -1.71 16.53
CA THR A 359 -33.01 -1.97 15.25
C THR A 359 -33.55 -1.05 14.14
N GLU A 360 -34.85 -0.89 14.03
CA GLU A 360 -35.48 0.03 13.07
C GLU A 360 -35.12 1.50 13.35
N TYR A 361 -35.01 1.87 14.64
CA TYR A 361 -34.55 3.18 15.04
C TYR A 361 -33.09 3.41 14.56
N LEU A 362 -32.19 2.44 14.78
CA LEU A 362 -30.79 2.56 14.34
C LEU A 362 -30.68 2.70 12.81
N LYS A 363 -31.43 1.92 12.04
CA LYS A 363 -31.49 2.02 10.58
C LYS A 363 -31.91 3.41 10.08
N ARG A 364 -32.75 4.13 10.85
CA ARG A 364 -33.20 5.49 10.54
C ARG A 364 -32.23 6.57 11.04
N SER A 365 -31.43 6.25 12.05
CA SER A 365 -30.52 7.19 12.70
C SER A 365 -29.17 7.28 12.02
N TYR A 366 -28.77 6.24 11.26
CA TYR A 366 -27.51 6.17 10.56
C TYR A 366 -27.72 5.86 9.09
N THR A 367 -27.01 6.59 8.24
CA THR A 367 -26.93 6.23 6.83
C THR A 367 -26.11 4.95 6.65
N ARG A 368 -26.29 4.26 5.54
CA ARG A 368 -25.48 3.09 5.21
C ARG A 368 -23.98 3.43 5.15
N GLN A 369 -23.62 4.59 4.60
CA GLN A 369 -22.25 5.09 4.56
C GLN A 369 -21.65 5.29 5.96
N GLN A 370 -22.42 5.83 6.91
CA GLN A 370 -21.98 5.95 8.30
C GLN A 370 -21.72 4.58 8.94
N LEU A 371 -22.61 3.60 8.70
CA LEU A 371 -22.42 2.24 9.23
C LEU A 371 -21.20 1.54 8.64
N LEU A 372 -20.95 1.70 7.34
CA LEU A 372 -19.74 1.18 6.69
C LEU A 372 -18.48 1.84 7.23
N GLY A 373 -18.49 3.17 7.44
CA GLY A 373 -17.36 3.89 8.02
C GLY A 373 -17.06 3.48 9.47
N MET A 374 -18.09 3.34 10.31
CA MET A 374 -17.93 2.78 11.66
C MET A 374 -17.32 1.39 11.62
N GLN A 375 -17.78 0.54 10.68
CA GLN A 375 -17.26 -0.80 10.51
C GLN A 375 -15.78 -0.80 10.10
N MET A 376 -15.37 0.16 9.25
CA MET A 376 -13.97 0.38 8.88
C MET A 376 -13.12 0.69 10.12
N PHE A 377 -13.50 1.69 10.92
CA PHE A 377 -12.78 2.05 12.15
C PHE A 377 -12.70 0.89 13.17
N MET A 378 -13.73 0.03 13.24
CA MET A 378 -13.73 -1.09 14.16
C MET A 378 -12.95 -2.32 13.69
N ARG A 379 -12.82 -2.53 12.39
CA ARG A 379 -12.20 -3.72 11.81
C ARG A 379 -10.75 -3.53 11.41
N ASN A 380 -10.38 -2.30 11.08
CA ASN A 380 -9.04 -1.96 10.68
C ASN A 380 -8.26 -1.45 11.90
N GLU A 381 -7.22 -2.16 12.30
CA GLU A 381 -6.43 -1.84 13.48
C GLU A 381 -5.77 -0.48 13.40
N GLU A 382 -5.30 -0.04 12.23
CA GLU A 382 -4.70 1.28 12.01
C GLU A 382 -5.72 2.40 12.27
N PHE A 383 -6.93 2.27 11.71
CA PHE A 383 -8.00 3.24 11.98
C PHE A 383 -8.50 3.20 13.44
N ASN A 384 -8.42 2.07 14.10
CA ASN A 384 -8.67 1.97 15.55
C ASN A 384 -7.66 2.80 16.35
N GLU A 385 -6.37 2.75 15.98
CA GLU A 385 -5.31 3.56 16.58
C GLU A 385 -5.58 5.06 16.38
N VAL A 386 -5.98 5.48 15.17
CA VAL A 386 -6.41 6.87 14.89
C VAL A 386 -7.58 7.29 15.78
N GLY A 387 -8.63 6.46 15.89
CA GLY A 387 -9.79 6.75 16.72
C GLY A 387 -9.42 6.89 18.22
N ASN A 388 -8.55 6.01 18.72
CA ASN A 388 -8.07 6.07 20.09
C ASN A 388 -7.21 7.33 20.33
N GLN A 389 -6.36 7.72 19.39
CA GLN A 389 -5.55 8.95 19.50
C GLN A 389 -6.44 10.19 19.58
N ILE A 390 -7.43 10.31 18.66
CA ILE A 390 -8.40 11.42 18.67
C ILE A 390 -9.12 11.54 20.02
N LEU A 391 -9.60 10.41 20.54
CA LEU A 391 -10.31 10.39 21.83
C LEU A 391 -9.37 10.76 23.00
N SER A 392 -8.13 10.28 22.98
CA SER A 392 -7.14 10.57 24.02
C SER A 392 -6.78 12.05 24.06
N ASP A 393 -6.62 12.69 22.92
CA ASP A 393 -6.28 14.12 22.85
C ASP A 393 -7.42 15.00 23.39
N LEU A 394 -8.67 14.66 23.04
CA LEU A 394 -9.85 15.37 23.55
C LEU A 394 -10.02 15.20 25.07
N LEU A 395 -9.73 14.02 25.61
CA LEU A 395 -9.80 13.79 27.07
C LEU A 395 -8.79 14.65 27.81
N LYS A 396 -7.57 14.80 27.32
CA LYS A 396 -6.54 15.68 27.90
C LYS A 396 -6.98 17.15 27.95
N GLU A 397 -7.67 17.64 26.91
CA GLU A 397 -8.20 19.01 26.87
C GLU A 397 -9.34 19.25 27.86
N THR A 398 -10.08 18.20 28.28
CA THR A 398 -11.18 18.33 29.24
C THR A 398 -10.72 18.29 30.69
N GLU A 399 -9.47 17.89 30.97
CA GLU A 399 -8.88 17.87 32.33
C GLU A 399 -8.13 19.16 32.67
N SER A 400 -7.95 20.06 31.69
CA SER A 400 -7.26 21.37 31.83
C SER A 400 -8.29 22.49 32.01
#